data_b7d984db57767d426ec528158faa59ba
#
_entry.id   b7d984db57767d426ec528158faa59ba
#
_cell.length_a   1.000
_cell.length_b   1.000
_cell.length_c   1.000
_cell.angle_alpha   90.00
_cell.angle_beta   90.00
_cell.angle_gamma   90.00
#
_symmetry.space_group_name_H-M   'P 1'
#
loop_
_entity.id
_entity.type
_entity.pdbx_description
1 polymer ?
#
loop_
_entity_poly.entity_id
_entity_poly.type
_entity_poly.pdbx_seq_one_letter_code
_entity_poly.pdbx_strand_id
1 'polypeptide(L)'
;MRTLRVGIASYEQMKARTLAIARGNYKPAAGEPKVWFTSAESFARVLSDRNRALLGIIAESGPESLARLAELTGRKKSNLSRTLKTMERYGFVQLSRGVRGSIIPRVPYQNISLTLPLSKPRLPGTEAA
;
A
#
# COMPACT_ATOMS: atom_id res chain seq x y z
N MET A 1 3.74 14.17 -10.51
CA MET A 1 3.32 13.77 -9.16
C MET A 1 2.91 12.30 -9.18
N ARG A 2 3.51 11.49 -8.33
CA ARG A 2 3.22 10.06 -8.32
C ARG A 2 2.06 9.75 -7.38
N THR A 3 1.10 8.99 -7.87
CA THR A 3 -0.07 8.56 -7.11
C THR A 3 -0.17 7.05 -7.10
N LEU A 4 -0.30 6.45 -5.93
CA LEU A 4 -0.58 5.03 -5.80
C LEU A 4 -2.09 4.82 -5.84
N ARG A 5 -2.57 4.04 -6.79
CA ARG A 5 -3.99 3.73 -6.90
C ARG A 5 -4.32 2.45 -6.17
N VAL A 6 -5.32 2.53 -5.31
CA VAL A 6 -5.77 1.43 -4.47
C VAL A 6 -7.24 1.13 -4.79
N GLY A 7 -7.57 -0.15 -4.91
CA GLY A 7 -8.94 -0.58 -5.14
C GLY A 7 -9.43 -1.50 -4.04
N ILE A 8 -10.73 -1.72 -4.03
CA ILE A 8 -11.39 -2.67 -3.14
C ILE A 8 -12.01 -3.78 -3.99
N ALA A 9 -11.71 -5.03 -3.67
CA ALA A 9 -12.28 -6.17 -4.36
C ALA A 9 -12.26 -7.38 -3.43
N SER A 10 -13.26 -8.26 -3.57
CA SER A 10 -13.30 -9.49 -2.78
C SER A 10 -12.13 -10.41 -3.13
N TYR A 11 -11.84 -11.35 -2.23
CA TYR A 11 -10.81 -12.36 -2.49
C TYR A 11 -11.11 -13.13 -3.78
N GLU A 12 -12.36 -13.50 -3.99
CA GLU A 12 -12.76 -14.23 -5.21
C GLU A 12 -12.56 -13.43 -6.47
N GLN A 13 -12.88 -12.13 -6.43
CA GLN A 13 -12.65 -11.24 -7.57
C GLN A 13 -11.16 -11.12 -7.86
N MET A 14 -10.32 -11.01 -6.84
CA MET A 14 -8.87 -10.93 -7.01
C MET A 14 -8.31 -12.22 -7.60
N LYS A 15 -8.80 -13.36 -7.13
CA LYS A 15 -8.39 -14.66 -7.65
C LYS A 15 -8.75 -14.80 -9.12
N ALA A 16 -9.98 -14.42 -9.48
CA ALA A 16 -10.43 -14.50 -10.87
C ALA A 16 -9.59 -13.58 -11.78
N ARG A 17 -9.27 -12.39 -11.32
CA ARG A 17 -8.42 -11.45 -12.05
C ARG A 17 -7.02 -12.03 -12.27
N THR A 18 -6.43 -12.58 -11.22
CA THR A 18 -5.09 -13.18 -11.29
C THR A 18 -5.06 -14.34 -12.29
N LEU A 19 -6.07 -15.20 -12.27
CA LEU A 19 -6.16 -16.31 -13.23
C LEU A 19 -6.34 -15.81 -14.66
N ALA A 20 -7.15 -14.76 -14.86
CA ALA A 20 -7.35 -14.19 -16.18
C ALA A 20 -6.05 -13.61 -16.75
N ILE A 21 -5.26 -12.95 -15.92
CA ILE A 21 -3.95 -12.43 -16.31
C ILE A 21 -3.01 -13.58 -16.67
N ALA A 22 -2.95 -14.61 -15.84
CA ALA A 22 -2.06 -15.75 -16.05
C ALA A 22 -2.38 -16.52 -17.32
N ARG A 23 -3.65 -16.57 -17.70
CA ARG A 23 -4.12 -17.25 -18.91
C ARG A 23 -4.03 -16.40 -20.17
N GLY A 24 -3.58 -15.15 -20.05
CA GLY A 24 -3.52 -14.23 -21.18
C GLY A 24 -4.86 -13.66 -21.61
N ASN A 25 -5.92 -13.87 -20.82
CA ASN A 25 -7.26 -13.40 -21.15
C ASN A 25 -7.51 -11.95 -20.72
N TYR A 26 -6.61 -11.39 -19.93
CA TYR A 26 -6.72 -10.02 -19.46
C TYR A 26 -5.35 -9.40 -19.27
N LYS A 27 -5.18 -8.18 -19.72
CA LYS A 27 -3.97 -7.39 -19.51
C LYS A 27 -4.36 -6.13 -18.71
N PRO A 28 -3.75 -5.91 -17.53
CA PRO A 28 -4.09 -4.73 -16.75
C PRO A 28 -3.86 -3.44 -17.50
N ALA A 29 -4.81 -2.51 -17.39
CA ALA A 29 -4.69 -1.19 -17.99
C ALA A 29 -3.82 -0.29 -17.11
N ALA A 30 -3.23 0.74 -17.70
CA ALA A 30 -2.32 1.65 -17.01
C ALA A 30 -2.99 2.41 -15.85
N GLY A 31 -4.30 2.64 -15.92
CA GLY A 31 -5.03 3.37 -14.89
C GLY A 31 -5.62 2.51 -13.78
N GLU A 32 -5.43 1.21 -13.83
CA GLU A 32 -5.99 0.31 -12.82
C GLU A 32 -5.26 0.41 -11.48
N PRO A 33 -5.96 0.09 -10.37
CA PRO A 33 -5.29 -0.01 -9.08
C PRO A 33 -4.18 -1.04 -9.12
N LYS A 34 -3.09 -0.73 -8.43
CA LYS A 34 -1.95 -1.65 -8.28
C LYS A 34 -1.97 -2.37 -6.95
N VAL A 35 -2.74 -1.87 -6.01
CA VAL A 35 -2.88 -2.46 -4.68
C VAL A 35 -4.37 -2.67 -4.43
N TRP A 36 -4.72 -3.84 -3.90
CA TRP A 36 -6.10 -4.21 -3.66
C TRP A 36 -6.30 -4.61 -2.22
N PHE A 37 -7.39 -4.13 -1.63
CA PHE A 37 -7.84 -4.55 -0.31
C PHE A 37 -9.18 -5.24 -0.43
N THR A 38 -9.47 -6.13 0.52
CA THR A 38 -10.72 -6.89 0.49
C THR A 38 -11.90 -6.09 1.04
N SER A 39 -11.63 -5.01 1.76
CA SER A 39 -12.68 -4.15 2.30
C SER A 39 -12.12 -2.75 2.57
N ALA A 40 -13.03 -1.78 2.68
CA ALA A 40 -12.66 -0.42 3.07
C ALA A 40 -12.10 -0.40 4.50
N GLU A 41 -12.63 -1.25 5.38
CA GLU A 41 -12.16 -1.36 6.75
C GLU A 41 -10.72 -1.85 6.83
N SER A 42 -10.36 -2.85 6.03
CA SER A 42 -8.99 -3.36 6.00
C SER A 42 -8.02 -2.30 5.48
N PHE A 43 -8.43 -1.54 4.46
CA PHE A 43 -7.63 -0.42 3.98
C PHE A 43 -7.41 0.63 5.09
N ALA A 44 -8.48 1.04 5.76
CA ALA A 44 -8.42 2.04 6.82
C ALA A 44 -7.59 1.58 8.01
N ARG A 45 -7.55 0.28 8.26
CA ARG A 45 -6.75 -0.28 9.35
C ARG A 45 -5.26 -0.19 9.06
N VAL A 46 -4.86 -0.50 7.84
CA VAL A 46 -3.45 -0.40 7.43
C VAL A 46 -3.05 1.06 7.26
N LEU A 47 -3.88 1.85 6.62
CA LEU A 47 -3.61 3.27 6.36
C LEU A 47 -4.52 4.15 7.23
N SER A 48 -4.43 3.95 8.56
CA SER A 48 -5.12 4.78 9.53
C SER A 48 -4.57 6.21 9.46
N ASP A 49 -5.30 7.15 10.06
CA ASP A 49 -4.83 8.54 10.13
C ASP A 49 -3.44 8.63 10.75
N ARG A 50 -3.19 7.83 11.79
CA ARG A 50 -1.89 7.79 12.46
C ARG A 50 -0.79 7.27 11.54
N ASN A 51 -1.05 6.21 10.79
CA ASN A 51 -0.08 5.64 9.86
C ASN A 51 0.10 6.53 8.64
N ARG A 52 -0.95 7.19 8.18
CA ARG A 52 -0.84 8.15 7.09
C ARG A 52 0.03 9.34 7.51
N ALA A 53 -0.13 9.82 8.74
CA ALA A 53 0.73 10.87 9.28
C ALA A 53 2.19 10.41 9.34
N LEU A 54 2.43 9.14 9.69
CA LEU A 54 3.77 8.55 9.68
C LEU A 54 4.39 8.61 8.29
N LEU A 55 3.64 8.24 7.27
CA LEU A 55 4.13 8.32 5.88
C LEU A 55 4.47 9.75 5.49
N GLY A 56 3.68 10.72 5.93
CA GLY A 56 3.95 12.14 5.70
C GLY A 56 5.27 12.59 6.34
N ILE A 57 5.54 12.15 7.55
CA ILE A 57 6.79 12.47 8.24
C ILE A 57 7.98 11.88 7.47
N ILE A 58 7.86 10.64 7.01
CA ILE A 58 8.92 10.00 6.22
C ILE A 58 9.16 10.77 4.92
N ALA A 59 8.09 11.16 4.23
CA ALA A 59 8.19 11.89 2.96
C ALA A 59 8.85 13.25 3.13
N GLU A 60 8.53 13.95 4.20
CA GLU A 60 9.05 15.30 4.45
C GLU A 60 10.46 15.31 5.03
N SER A 61 10.75 14.38 5.96
CA SER A 61 11.98 14.41 6.75
C SER A 61 13.10 13.56 6.18
N GLY A 62 12.76 12.53 5.39
CA GLY A 62 13.75 11.62 4.83
C GLY A 62 14.64 10.98 5.88
N PRO A 63 14.10 10.33 6.94
CA PRO A 63 14.91 9.82 8.04
C PRO A 63 15.89 8.76 7.55
N GLU A 64 17.11 8.77 8.12
CA GLU A 64 18.19 7.87 7.72
C GLU A 64 18.11 6.51 8.40
N SER A 65 17.25 6.36 9.40
CA SER A 65 17.15 5.15 10.19
C SER A 65 15.82 5.09 10.92
N LEU A 66 15.49 3.90 11.45
CA LEU A 66 14.34 3.76 12.35
C LEU A 66 14.57 4.50 13.66
N ALA A 67 15.80 4.59 14.13
CA ALA A 67 16.10 5.33 15.35
C ALA A 67 15.73 6.81 15.17
N ARG A 68 16.10 7.39 14.03
CA ARG A 68 15.76 8.78 13.74
C ARG A 68 14.25 8.96 13.60
N LEU A 69 13.60 8.02 12.95
CA LEU A 69 12.14 8.07 12.81
C LEU A 69 11.45 7.96 14.17
N ALA A 70 11.97 7.13 15.06
CA ALA A 70 11.46 7.00 16.42
C ALA A 70 11.56 8.33 17.18
N GLU A 71 12.67 9.04 17.02
CA GLU A 71 12.84 10.37 17.63
C GLU A 71 11.81 11.37 17.08
N LEU A 72 11.59 11.37 15.76
CA LEU A 72 10.68 12.30 15.12
C LEU A 72 9.21 12.05 15.47
N THR A 73 8.84 10.78 15.71
CA THR A 73 7.45 10.39 15.91
C THR A 73 7.09 10.13 17.38
N GLY A 74 8.08 9.87 18.23
CA GLY A 74 7.84 9.41 19.60
C GLY A 74 7.38 7.97 19.70
N ARG A 75 7.39 7.23 18.57
CA ARG A 75 6.97 5.82 18.54
C ARG A 75 8.17 4.91 18.77
N LYS A 76 7.93 3.74 19.35
CA LYS A 76 8.99 2.75 19.61
C LYS A 76 9.48 2.15 18.30
N LYS A 77 10.80 1.87 18.22
CA LYS A 77 11.40 1.24 17.03
C LYS A 77 10.72 -0.08 16.66
N SER A 78 10.40 -0.91 17.65
CA SER A 78 9.73 -2.19 17.40
C SER A 78 8.36 -2.01 16.77
N ASN A 79 7.61 -1.00 17.21
CA ASN A 79 6.32 -0.65 16.64
C ASN A 79 6.49 -0.17 15.21
N LEU A 80 7.44 0.74 14.97
CA LEU A 80 7.72 1.27 13.64
C LEU A 80 8.14 0.16 12.67
N SER A 81 9.03 -0.73 13.10
CA SER A 81 9.48 -1.84 12.28
C SER A 81 8.31 -2.70 11.80
N ARG A 82 7.41 -3.06 12.71
CA ARG A 82 6.24 -3.88 12.40
C ARG A 82 5.29 -3.16 11.46
N THR A 83 4.98 -1.91 11.76
CA THR A 83 4.08 -1.10 10.94
C THR A 83 4.63 -0.89 9.54
N LEU A 84 5.92 -0.56 9.43
CA LEU A 84 6.55 -0.32 8.13
C LEU A 84 6.64 -1.58 7.29
N LYS A 85 6.91 -2.73 7.89
CA LYS A 85 6.91 -3.99 7.14
C LYS A 85 5.53 -4.32 6.58
N THR A 86 4.48 -4.05 7.34
CA THR A 86 3.11 -4.23 6.87
C THR A 86 2.83 -3.29 5.69
N MET A 87 3.20 -2.02 5.81
CA MET A 87 2.98 -1.05 4.73
C MET A 87 3.84 -1.32 3.50
N GLU A 88 5.03 -1.88 3.68
CA GLU A 88 5.88 -2.29 2.56
C GLU A 88 5.22 -3.36 1.71
N ARG A 89 4.54 -4.32 2.35
CA ARG A 89 3.83 -5.38 1.62
C ARG A 89 2.75 -4.83 0.69
N TYR A 90 2.16 -3.69 1.04
CA TYR A 90 1.16 -3.04 0.20
C TYR A 90 1.76 -2.00 -0.74
N GLY A 91 3.07 -1.77 -0.67
CA GLY A 91 3.72 -0.82 -1.55
C GLY A 91 3.63 0.63 -1.12
N PHE A 92 3.16 0.92 0.10
CA PHE A 92 3.05 2.29 0.61
C PHE A 92 4.40 2.89 0.99
N VAL A 93 5.36 2.05 1.32
CA VAL A 93 6.69 2.48 1.73
C VAL A 93 7.72 1.52 1.13
N GLN A 94 8.90 2.03 0.85
CA GLN A 94 10.05 1.23 0.44
C GLN A 94 11.07 1.23 1.58
N LEU A 95 11.57 0.05 1.92
CA LEU A 95 12.58 -0.12 2.95
C LEU A 95 13.87 -0.58 2.31
N SER A 96 14.96 0.13 2.59
CA SER A 96 16.28 -0.23 2.10
C SER A 96 17.24 -0.33 3.27
N ARG A 97 18.41 -0.93 3.04
CA ARG A 97 19.44 -1.06 4.05
C ARG A 97 20.47 0.03 3.87
N GLY A 98 20.76 0.72 4.98
CA GLY A 98 21.77 1.75 5.03
C GLY A 98 23.02 1.28 5.77
N VAL A 99 23.78 2.23 6.28
CA VAL A 99 25.00 1.99 7.01
C VAL A 99 24.71 1.15 8.25
N ARG A 100 25.54 0.13 8.49
CA ARG A 100 25.43 -0.80 9.65
C ARG A 100 24.09 -1.55 9.68
N GLY A 101 23.50 -1.78 8.50
CA GLY A 101 22.26 -2.51 8.42
C GLY A 101 21.03 -1.74 8.89
N SER A 102 21.13 -0.43 9.06
CA SER A 102 19.97 0.40 9.42
C SER A 102 18.92 0.33 8.33
N ILE A 103 17.65 0.42 8.73
CA ILE A 103 16.54 0.43 7.78
C ILE A 103 16.23 1.88 7.42
N ILE A 104 16.21 2.17 6.11
CA ILE A 104 15.92 3.51 5.60
C ILE A 104 14.55 3.47 4.93
N PRO A 105 13.52 4.11 5.51
CA PRO A 105 12.21 4.16 4.87
C PRO A 105 12.13 5.30 3.84
N ARG A 106 11.41 5.04 2.76
CA ARG A 106 11.12 6.05 1.73
C ARG A 106 9.70 5.89 1.23
N VAL A 107 9.05 7.01 0.97
CA VAL A 107 7.69 7.04 0.44
C VAL A 107 7.77 7.54 -1.00
N PRO A 108 7.55 6.64 -1.99
CA PRO A 108 7.71 7.02 -3.40
C PRO A 108 6.53 7.77 -3.98
N TYR A 109 5.44 7.94 -3.24
CA TYR A 109 4.22 8.57 -3.72
C TYR A 109 3.89 9.82 -2.94
N GLN A 110 3.31 10.81 -3.61
CA GLN A 110 2.79 12.02 -2.98
C GLN A 110 1.33 11.84 -2.56
N ASN A 111 0.60 10.98 -3.26
CA ASN A 111 -0.82 10.77 -3.00
C ASN A 111 -1.18 9.29 -3.08
N ILE A 112 -2.24 8.94 -2.37
CA ILE A 112 -2.87 7.64 -2.47
C ILE A 112 -4.31 7.90 -2.90
N SER A 113 -4.75 7.25 -3.98
CA SER A 113 -6.09 7.38 -4.49
C SER A 113 -6.85 6.07 -4.24
N LEU A 114 -7.93 6.15 -3.47
CA LEU A 114 -8.77 5.00 -3.18
C LEU A 114 -10.05 5.10 -4.00
N THR A 115 -10.35 4.04 -4.75
CA THR A 115 -11.61 3.93 -5.46
C THR A 115 -12.54 3.01 -4.70
N LEU A 116 -13.68 3.54 -4.26
CA LEU A 116 -14.73 2.79 -3.56
C LEU A 116 -15.94 2.70 -4.47
N PRO A 117 -16.13 1.57 -5.16
CA PRO A 117 -17.32 1.40 -5.99
C PRO A 117 -18.57 1.27 -5.13
N LEU A 118 -19.66 1.91 -5.53
CA LEU A 118 -20.96 1.75 -4.85
C LEU A 118 -21.67 0.49 -5.32
N SER A 119 -21.36 0.05 -6.53
CA SER A 119 -21.86 -1.23 -7.06
C SER A 119 -20.72 -2.24 -7.07
N LYS A 120 -21.08 -3.51 -7.22
CA LYS A 120 -20.10 -4.60 -7.30
C LYS A 120 -19.17 -4.34 -8.51
N PRO A 121 -17.84 -4.26 -8.29
CA PRO A 121 -16.92 -3.98 -9.40
C PRO A 121 -16.88 -5.13 -10.39
N ARG A 122 -16.78 -4.78 -11.68
CA ARG A 122 -16.59 -5.77 -12.75
C ARG A 122 -15.09 -6.00 -12.91
N LEU A 123 -14.64 -7.14 -12.43
CA LEU A 123 -13.29 -7.59 -12.66
C LEU A 123 -13.30 -8.75 -13.63
N PRO A 124 -12.19 -8.92 -14.41
CA PRO A 124 -12.10 -10.04 -15.34
C PRO A 124 -12.33 -11.37 -14.64
N GLY A 125 -13.13 -12.25 -15.25
CA GLY A 125 -13.45 -13.56 -14.71
C GLY A 125 -14.55 -13.57 -13.66
N THR A 126 -15.10 -12.41 -13.27
CA THR A 126 -16.20 -12.31 -12.31
C THR A 126 -17.53 -11.95 -12.96
N GLU A 127 -17.55 -11.84 -14.27
CA GLU A 127 -18.77 -11.48 -14.99
C GLU A 127 -19.83 -12.55 -14.82
N ALA A 128 -21.04 -12.13 -14.47
CA ALA A 128 -22.19 -13.01 -14.53
C ALA A 128 -22.45 -13.35 -15.98
N ALA A 129 -22.59 -14.61 -16.24
CA ALA A 129 -22.93 -15.06 -17.57
C ALA A 129 -24.31 -14.51 -18.01
#